data_9ac0000f373b4c8bf7f07a40bf4a3c79
#
_entry.id   9ac0000f373b4c8bf7f07a40bf4a3c79
#
_cell.length_a   1.000
_cell.length_b   1.000
_cell.length_c   1.000
_cell.angle_alpha   90.00
_cell.angle_beta   90.00
_cell.angle_gamma   90.00
#
_symmetry.space_group_name_H-M   'P 1'
#
loop_
_entity.id
_entity.type
_entity.pdbx_description
1 polymer ?
#
loop_
_entity_poly.entity_id
_entity_poly.type
_entity_poly.pdbx_seq_one_letter_code
_entity_poly.pdbx_strand_id
1 'polypeptide(L)'
;MAKHHVTATVNGDEVEFLCETEDTLLDVLRDGLSLTGSKEGCSSGDCGACSVMLDGRLVCSCLVLGCEVGDHSIETIEGMASGETLHPLQQKFLEHAALQCGICTPGVLVASKALLERNLEPTETEIRYWLAGNLCRCTGYDKIVRAVMETAAEMRAQ
;
A
#
# COMPACT_ATOMS: atom_id res chain seq x y z
N MET A 1 -2.18 -30.31 4.31
CA MET A 1 -2.58 -29.81 2.99
C MET A 1 -1.33 -29.59 2.14
N ALA A 2 -1.42 -29.54 0.81
CA ALA A 2 -0.23 -29.36 -0.03
C ALA A 2 0.23 -27.90 0.06
N LYS A 3 1.49 -27.68 0.43
CA LYS A 3 2.09 -26.35 0.41
C LYS A 3 2.61 -26.03 -0.98
N HIS A 4 2.36 -24.81 -1.43
CA HIS A 4 2.90 -24.28 -2.67
C HIS A 4 4.22 -23.56 -2.37
N HIS A 5 5.27 -23.90 -3.13
CA HIS A 5 6.51 -23.14 -3.14
C HIS A 5 6.39 -22.04 -4.20
N VAL A 6 6.56 -20.80 -3.78
CA VAL A 6 6.38 -19.64 -4.62
C VAL A 6 7.63 -18.77 -4.57
N THR A 7 8.10 -18.31 -5.72
CA THR A 7 9.17 -17.32 -5.86
C THR A 7 8.55 -16.05 -6.43
N ALA A 8 8.78 -14.89 -5.81
CA ALA A 8 8.27 -13.60 -6.25
C ALA A 8 9.28 -12.49 -5.95
N THR A 9 9.11 -11.33 -6.57
CA THR A 9 9.89 -10.13 -6.23
C THR A 9 9.10 -9.28 -5.25
N VAL A 10 9.62 -9.02 -4.06
CA VAL A 10 8.96 -8.16 -3.06
C VAL A 10 9.87 -6.99 -2.72
N ASN A 11 9.41 -5.78 -2.97
CA ASN A 11 10.17 -4.53 -2.75
C ASN A 11 11.55 -4.52 -3.45
N GLY A 12 11.65 -5.19 -4.59
CA GLY A 12 12.87 -5.28 -5.39
C GLY A 12 13.77 -6.47 -5.06
N ASP A 13 13.48 -7.22 -4.01
CA ASP A 13 14.23 -8.41 -3.62
C ASP A 13 13.49 -9.68 -4.08
N GLU A 14 14.24 -10.65 -4.62
CA GLU A 14 13.71 -11.99 -4.89
C GLU A 14 13.52 -12.73 -3.58
N VAL A 15 12.32 -13.23 -3.33
CA VAL A 15 11.96 -13.99 -2.12
C VAL A 15 11.30 -15.30 -2.48
N GLU A 16 11.52 -16.31 -1.62
CA GLU A 16 10.87 -17.60 -1.69
C GLU A 16 10.04 -17.82 -0.42
N PHE A 17 8.85 -18.37 -0.57
CA PHE A 17 8.00 -18.71 0.57
C PHE A 17 7.15 -19.95 0.28
N LEU A 18 6.61 -20.52 1.36
CA LEU A 18 5.65 -21.62 1.31
C LEU A 18 4.30 -21.10 1.80
N CYS A 19 3.23 -21.35 1.05
CA CYS A 19 1.86 -21.01 1.46
C CYS A 19 0.92 -22.18 1.24
N GLU A 20 -0.16 -22.23 2.00
CA GLU A 20 -1.30 -23.11 1.73
C GLU A 20 -2.12 -22.55 0.56
N THR A 21 -3.02 -23.35 -0.01
CA THR A 21 -3.83 -22.92 -1.17
C THR A 21 -4.76 -21.75 -0.84
N GLU A 22 -5.24 -21.69 0.40
CA GLU A 22 -6.16 -20.69 0.90
C GLU A 22 -5.51 -19.43 1.46
N ASP A 23 -4.17 -19.43 1.65
CA ASP A 23 -3.47 -18.26 2.18
C ASP A 23 -3.57 -17.10 1.21
N THR A 24 -3.97 -15.95 1.73
CA THR A 24 -3.97 -14.71 0.95
C THR A 24 -2.56 -14.14 0.83
N LEU A 25 -2.35 -13.26 -0.14
CA LEU A 25 -1.10 -12.50 -0.24
C LEU A 25 -0.86 -11.69 1.05
N LEU A 26 -1.92 -11.20 1.71
CA LEU A 26 -1.80 -10.51 2.99
C LEU A 26 -1.21 -11.42 4.07
N ASP A 27 -1.67 -12.67 4.19
CA ASP A 27 -1.15 -13.66 5.15
C ASP A 27 0.31 -13.96 4.86
N VAL A 28 0.66 -14.19 3.59
CA VAL A 28 2.05 -14.41 3.16
C VAL A 28 2.95 -13.25 3.52
N LEU A 29 2.55 -12.01 3.22
CA LEU A 29 3.34 -10.82 3.54
C LEU A 29 3.57 -10.70 5.04
N ARG A 30 2.51 -10.84 5.85
CA ARG A 30 2.56 -10.61 7.28
C ARG A 30 3.20 -11.75 8.06
N ASP A 31 2.73 -12.97 7.83
CA ASP A 31 3.09 -14.14 8.63
C ASP A 31 4.26 -14.91 8.01
N GLY A 32 4.33 -14.98 6.69
CA GLY A 32 5.41 -15.64 5.96
C GLY A 32 6.69 -14.80 5.86
N LEU A 33 6.56 -13.55 5.44
CA LEU A 33 7.69 -12.65 5.16
C LEU A 33 7.93 -11.60 6.26
N SER A 34 7.11 -11.57 7.31
CA SER A 34 7.18 -10.59 8.42
C SER A 34 7.04 -9.12 7.98
N LEU A 35 6.45 -8.86 6.81
CA LEU A 35 6.13 -7.53 6.29
C LEU A 35 4.76 -7.09 6.85
N THR A 36 4.75 -6.60 8.08
CA THR A 36 3.53 -6.32 8.84
C THR A 36 2.90 -4.95 8.56
N GLY A 37 3.46 -4.17 7.65
CA GLY A 37 2.98 -2.83 7.29
C GLY A 37 1.59 -2.86 6.68
N SER A 38 1.33 -3.75 5.72
CA SER A 38 -0.04 -3.98 5.22
C SER A 38 -0.92 -4.54 6.34
N LYS A 39 -2.13 -3.99 6.50
CA LYS A 39 -3.00 -4.29 7.66
C LYS A 39 -4.27 -5.02 7.24
N GLU A 40 -4.69 -5.97 8.06
CA GLU A 40 -6.01 -6.57 7.95
C GLU A 40 -7.04 -5.65 8.64
N GLY A 41 -7.99 -5.13 7.85
CA GLY A 41 -9.07 -4.30 8.39
C GLY A 41 -10.47 -4.90 8.18
N CYS A 42 -10.68 -5.68 7.11
CA CYS A 42 -12.00 -6.24 6.79
C CYS A 42 -11.98 -7.64 6.19
N SER A 43 -10.89 -8.07 5.56
CA SER A 43 -10.74 -9.36 4.82
C SER A 43 -11.77 -9.57 3.69
N SER A 44 -12.45 -8.50 3.26
CA SER A 44 -13.51 -8.51 2.23
C SER A 44 -13.23 -7.57 1.05
N GLY A 45 -12.06 -6.90 1.04
CA GLY A 45 -11.68 -5.98 -0.03
C GLY A 45 -12.27 -4.57 0.09
N ASP A 46 -13.06 -4.27 1.14
CA ASP A 46 -13.79 -3.00 1.25
C ASP A 46 -12.96 -1.85 1.82
N CYS A 47 -12.02 -2.14 2.75
CA CYS A 47 -11.37 -1.08 3.54
C CYS A 47 -10.05 -0.56 2.98
N GLY A 48 -9.37 -1.30 2.11
CA GLY A 48 -8.10 -0.89 1.50
C GLY A 48 -6.90 -0.80 2.45
N ALA A 49 -7.00 -1.20 3.72
CA ALA A 49 -5.87 -1.18 4.66
C ALA A 49 -4.73 -2.13 4.26
N CYS A 50 -5.04 -3.15 3.46
CA CYS A 50 -4.13 -4.13 2.91
C CYS A 50 -3.62 -3.80 1.50
N SER A 51 -3.83 -2.58 1.00
CA SER A 51 -3.43 -2.18 -0.36
C SER A 51 -1.93 -2.36 -0.58
N VAL A 52 -1.58 -2.99 -1.70
CA VAL A 52 -0.22 -3.18 -2.22
C VAL A 52 -0.21 -2.94 -3.73
N MET A 53 0.95 -2.75 -4.31
CA MET A 53 1.10 -2.79 -5.77
C MET A 53 1.44 -4.22 -6.19
N LEU A 54 0.77 -4.74 -7.20
CA LEU A 54 1.07 -6.01 -7.87
C LEU A 54 1.24 -5.73 -9.35
N ASP A 55 2.43 -5.90 -9.87
CA ASP A 55 2.80 -5.54 -11.25
C ASP A 55 2.35 -4.13 -11.66
N GLY A 56 2.57 -3.16 -10.79
CA GLY A 56 2.17 -1.76 -11.01
C GLY A 56 0.66 -1.49 -10.90
N ARG A 57 -0.13 -2.43 -10.40
CA ARG A 57 -1.57 -2.27 -10.14
C ARG A 57 -1.86 -2.25 -8.65
N LEU A 58 -2.65 -1.30 -8.21
CA LEU A 58 -3.13 -1.24 -6.83
C LEU A 58 -4.18 -2.34 -6.59
N VAL A 59 -3.91 -3.23 -5.65
CA VAL A 59 -4.80 -4.34 -5.28
C VAL A 59 -4.98 -4.45 -3.77
N CYS A 60 -6.08 -5.07 -3.34
CA CYS A 60 -6.26 -5.50 -1.95
C CYS A 60 -5.62 -6.86 -1.74
N SER A 61 -4.51 -6.96 -1.02
CA SER A 61 -3.77 -8.21 -0.82
C SER A 61 -4.57 -9.29 -0.10
N CYS A 62 -5.62 -8.94 0.64
CA CYS A 62 -6.55 -9.90 1.25
C CYS A 62 -7.47 -10.63 0.23
N LEU A 63 -7.49 -10.21 -1.03
CA LEU A 63 -8.28 -10.82 -2.12
C LEU A 63 -7.42 -11.50 -3.20
N VAL A 64 -6.11 -11.51 -3.01
CA VAL A 64 -5.16 -12.19 -3.90
C VAL A 64 -4.66 -13.44 -3.19
N LEU A 65 -4.63 -14.58 -3.87
CA LEU A 65 -4.07 -15.81 -3.29
C LEU A 65 -2.55 -15.78 -3.32
N GLY A 66 -1.93 -16.19 -2.22
CA GLY A 66 -0.47 -16.26 -2.11
C GLY A 66 0.18 -17.18 -3.14
N CYS A 67 -0.50 -18.27 -3.51
CA CYS A 67 -0.01 -19.21 -4.52
C CYS A 67 -0.08 -18.68 -5.97
N GLU A 68 -0.79 -17.58 -6.22
CA GLU A 68 -0.96 -17.00 -7.57
C GLU A 68 0.08 -15.91 -7.89
N VAL A 69 0.92 -15.50 -6.93
CA VAL A 69 1.87 -14.39 -7.16
C VAL A 69 3.27 -14.83 -7.59
N GLY A 70 3.41 -16.07 -8.06
CA GLY A 70 4.66 -16.57 -8.63
C GLY A 70 5.15 -15.72 -9.80
N ASP A 71 6.43 -15.35 -9.80
CA ASP A 71 7.08 -14.51 -10.83
C ASP A 71 6.53 -13.08 -10.94
N HIS A 72 5.66 -12.64 -10.02
CA HIS A 72 5.11 -11.28 -9.98
C HIS A 72 5.94 -10.34 -9.10
N SER A 73 5.81 -9.03 -9.36
CA SER A 73 6.43 -7.97 -8.57
C SER A 73 5.42 -7.34 -7.61
N ILE A 74 5.78 -7.34 -6.33
CA ILE A 74 4.93 -6.82 -5.24
C ILE A 74 5.67 -5.66 -4.58
N GLU A 75 5.01 -4.49 -4.46
CA GLU A 75 5.51 -3.38 -3.67
C GLU A 75 4.58 -3.14 -2.48
N THR A 76 5.16 -3.11 -1.30
CA THR A 76 4.47 -2.83 -0.04
C THR A 76 4.92 -1.50 0.54
N ILE A 77 4.31 -1.09 1.66
CA ILE A 77 4.68 0.14 2.36
C ILE A 77 6.16 0.12 2.82
N GLU A 78 6.70 -1.05 3.12
CA GLU A 78 8.09 -1.22 3.56
C GLU A 78 9.10 -0.83 2.45
N GLY A 79 8.73 -1.02 1.19
CA GLY A 79 9.57 -0.61 0.04
C GLY A 79 9.42 0.86 -0.36
N MET A 80 8.57 1.63 0.33
CA MET A 80 8.30 3.02 -0.06
C MET A 80 9.43 3.99 0.31
N ALA A 81 10.10 3.77 1.42
CA ALA A 81 11.27 4.53 1.84
C ALA A 81 12.55 3.98 1.21
N SER A 82 13.56 4.83 0.97
CA SER A 82 14.89 4.41 0.51
C SER A 82 15.89 4.52 1.66
N GLY A 83 16.16 3.40 2.32
CA GLY A 83 16.96 3.36 3.54
C GLY A 83 16.34 4.23 4.64
N GLU A 84 17.07 5.23 5.13
CA GLU A 84 16.58 6.17 6.14
C GLU A 84 15.80 7.37 5.55
N THR A 85 15.74 7.48 4.22
CA THR A 85 15.07 8.60 3.56
C THR A 85 13.61 8.26 3.30
N LEU A 86 12.70 8.98 3.94
CA LEU A 86 11.28 8.83 3.72
C LEU A 86 10.88 9.30 2.32
N HIS A 87 9.89 8.62 1.74
CA HIS A 87 9.25 9.10 0.53
C HIS A 87 8.52 10.45 0.81
N PRO A 88 8.46 11.40 -0.15
CA PRO A 88 7.78 12.69 0.05
C PRO A 88 6.37 12.57 0.63
N LEU A 89 5.57 11.59 0.21
CA LEU A 89 4.27 11.30 0.81
C LEU A 89 4.35 10.98 2.30
N GLN A 90 5.30 10.14 2.71
CA GLN A 90 5.47 9.79 4.13
C GLN A 90 5.86 11.03 4.95
N GLN A 91 6.75 11.85 4.40
CA GLN A 91 7.16 13.12 5.03
C GLN A 91 5.96 14.06 5.21
N LYS A 92 5.16 14.28 4.15
CA LYS A 92 3.97 15.14 4.21
C LYS A 92 2.89 14.60 5.15
N PHE A 93 2.74 13.28 5.25
CA PHE A 93 1.83 12.68 6.23
C PHE A 93 2.23 12.99 7.67
N LEU A 94 3.52 13.03 7.97
CA LEU A 94 4.02 13.44 9.29
C LEU A 94 3.82 14.95 9.52
N GLU A 95 4.19 15.80 8.56
CA GLU A 95 4.08 17.26 8.64
C GLU A 95 2.62 17.72 8.87
N HIS A 96 1.67 17.11 8.18
CA HIS A 96 0.24 17.40 8.33
C HIS A 96 -0.44 16.66 9.48
N ALA A 97 0.26 15.79 10.21
CA ALA A 97 -0.36 14.85 11.14
C ALA A 97 -1.56 14.13 10.48
N ALA A 98 -1.36 13.63 9.26
CA ALA A 98 -2.38 12.97 8.44
C ALA A 98 -2.62 11.51 8.86
N LEU A 99 -2.27 11.16 10.08
CA LEU A 99 -2.44 9.85 10.68
C LEU A 99 -2.85 9.98 12.14
N GLN A 100 -3.51 8.96 12.68
CA GLN A 100 -3.85 8.85 14.10
C GLN A 100 -3.54 7.44 14.59
N CYS A 101 -4.49 6.48 14.49
CA CYS A 101 -4.25 5.11 14.94
C CYS A 101 -3.24 4.33 14.08
N GLY A 102 -3.03 4.73 12.82
CA GLY A 102 -2.04 4.14 11.90
C GLY A 102 -2.52 2.94 11.09
N ILE A 103 -3.71 2.37 11.34
CA ILE A 103 -4.19 1.16 10.66
C ILE A 103 -4.41 1.37 9.16
N CYS A 104 -5.06 2.47 8.76
CA CYS A 104 -5.29 2.77 7.34
C CYS A 104 -4.06 3.36 6.65
N THR A 105 -3.10 3.89 7.40
CA THR A 105 -2.00 4.72 6.87
C THR A 105 -1.17 4.02 5.81
N PRO A 106 -0.70 2.77 5.97
CA PRO A 106 0.05 2.07 4.93
C PRO A 106 -0.71 1.95 3.62
N GLY A 107 -1.96 1.50 3.67
CA GLY A 107 -2.79 1.34 2.48
C GLY A 107 -3.09 2.67 1.78
N VAL A 108 -3.35 3.74 2.55
CA VAL A 108 -3.57 5.09 2.01
C VAL A 108 -2.30 5.63 1.35
N LEU A 109 -1.12 5.40 1.94
CA LEU A 109 0.16 5.83 1.36
C LEU A 109 0.46 5.12 0.05
N VAL A 110 0.29 3.79 -0.01
CA VAL A 110 0.47 3.01 -1.25
C VAL A 110 -0.53 3.46 -2.33
N ALA A 111 -1.80 3.64 -1.97
CA ALA A 111 -2.81 4.13 -2.90
C ALA A 111 -2.50 5.55 -3.41
N SER A 112 -2.03 6.44 -2.52
CA SER A 112 -1.65 7.81 -2.90
C SER A 112 -0.43 7.82 -3.82
N LYS A 113 0.58 6.96 -3.57
CA LYS A 113 1.73 6.78 -4.45
C LYS A 113 1.27 6.36 -5.85
N ALA A 114 0.40 5.35 -5.93
CA ALA A 114 -0.16 4.86 -7.19
C ALA A 114 -0.94 5.94 -7.97
N LEU A 115 -1.62 6.87 -7.27
CA LEU A 115 -2.25 8.02 -7.91
C LEU A 115 -1.21 8.98 -8.50
N LEU A 116 -0.20 9.37 -7.70
CA LEU A 116 0.80 10.34 -8.11
C LEU A 116 1.71 9.83 -9.23
N GLU A 117 1.94 8.53 -9.33
CA GLU A 117 2.65 7.90 -10.46
C GLU A 117 1.87 8.01 -11.78
N ARG A 118 0.54 8.11 -11.72
CA ARG A 118 -0.34 8.26 -12.89
C ARG A 118 -0.64 9.71 -13.22
N ASN A 119 -0.79 10.54 -12.20
CA ASN A 119 -1.17 11.94 -12.33
C ASN A 119 -0.51 12.77 -11.23
N LEU A 120 0.46 13.61 -11.61
CA LEU A 120 1.14 14.54 -10.69
C LEU A 120 0.36 15.85 -10.46
N GLU A 121 -0.80 16.03 -11.13
CA GLU A 121 -1.64 17.21 -10.98
C GLU A 121 -3.08 16.83 -10.57
N PRO A 122 -3.26 15.96 -9.54
CA PRO A 122 -4.59 15.57 -9.16
C PRO A 122 -5.33 16.73 -8.49
N THR A 123 -6.58 16.93 -8.85
CA THR A 123 -7.49 17.82 -8.12
C THR A 123 -7.87 17.19 -6.77
N GLU A 124 -8.32 18.02 -5.82
CA GLU A 124 -8.83 17.52 -4.54
C GLU A 124 -9.93 16.47 -4.73
N THR A 125 -10.83 16.69 -5.68
CA THR A 125 -11.93 15.78 -6.00
C THR A 125 -11.41 14.42 -6.50
N GLU A 126 -10.41 14.42 -7.36
CA GLU A 126 -9.79 13.19 -7.86
C GLU A 126 -9.08 12.42 -6.75
N ILE A 127 -8.37 13.11 -5.84
CA ILE A 127 -7.74 12.46 -4.68
C ILE A 127 -8.80 11.81 -3.79
N ARG A 128 -9.88 12.53 -3.48
CA ARG A 128 -10.99 12.01 -2.66
C ARG A 128 -11.65 10.80 -3.31
N TYR A 129 -11.87 10.85 -4.62
CA TYR A 129 -12.47 9.76 -5.37
C TYR A 129 -11.54 8.53 -5.43
N TRP A 130 -10.24 8.76 -5.68
CA TRP A 130 -9.25 7.69 -5.71
C TRP A 130 -9.12 6.97 -4.36
N LEU A 131 -9.14 7.72 -3.27
CA LEU A 131 -9.03 7.20 -1.90
C LEU A 131 -10.36 6.70 -1.32
N ALA A 132 -11.46 6.69 -2.08
CA ALA A 132 -12.76 6.23 -1.60
C ALA A 132 -12.75 4.75 -1.17
N GLY A 133 -11.87 3.93 -1.73
CA GLY A 133 -11.64 2.53 -1.34
C GLY A 133 -10.68 2.33 -0.15
N ASN A 134 -10.09 3.41 0.38
CA ASN A 134 -9.16 3.35 1.52
C ASN A 134 -9.79 4.01 2.74
N LEU A 135 -10.44 3.21 3.59
CA LEU A 135 -11.27 3.73 4.67
C LEU A 135 -10.44 4.16 5.89
N CYS A 136 -10.69 5.38 6.35
CA CYS A 136 -10.14 5.91 7.59
C CYS A 136 -11.26 6.40 8.51
N ARG A 137 -11.34 5.85 9.73
CA ARG A 137 -12.36 6.24 10.73
C ARG A 137 -11.91 7.43 11.59
N CYS A 138 -10.61 7.75 11.59
CA CYS A 138 -10.03 8.69 12.56
C CYS A 138 -9.88 10.12 12.01
N THR A 139 -9.33 10.28 10.80
CA THR A 139 -8.75 11.56 10.31
C THR A 139 -9.76 12.50 9.67
N GLY A 140 -10.89 12.00 9.17
CA GLY A 140 -11.82 12.78 8.35
C GLY A 140 -11.28 13.17 6.97
N TYR A 141 -10.11 12.61 6.56
CA TYR A 141 -9.45 12.75 5.25
C TYR A 141 -8.86 14.12 4.91
N ASP A 142 -9.29 15.24 5.50
CA ASP A 142 -8.83 16.58 5.10
C ASP A 142 -7.30 16.69 5.10
N LYS A 143 -6.64 16.26 6.18
CA LYS A 143 -5.19 16.28 6.29
C LYS A 143 -4.48 15.32 5.33
N ILE A 144 -5.10 14.16 5.06
CA ILE A 144 -4.61 13.19 4.07
C ILE A 144 -4.61 13.83 2.69
N VAL A 145 -5.73 14.42 2.29
CA VAL A 145 -5.88 15.06 0.97
C VAL A 145 -4.88 16.20 0.80
N ARG A 146 -4.71 17.05 1.83
CA ARG A 146 -3.71 18.13 1.81
C ARG A 146 -2.28 17.59 1.66
N ALA A 147 -1.92 16.55 2.40
CA ALA A 147 -0.61 15.92 2.30
C ALA A 147 -0.34 15.40 0.87
N VAL A 148 -1.32 14.77 0.24
CA VAL A 148 -1.20 14.29 -1.14
C VAL A 148 -1.07 15.44 -2.13
N MET A 149 -1.86 16.51 -2.00
CA MET A 149 -1.79 17.69 -2.85
C MET A 149 -0.43 18.39 -2.77
N GLU A 150 0.09 18.58 -1.55
CA GLU A 150 1.40 19.20 -1.36
C GLU A 150 2.54 18.32 -1.87
N THR A 151 2.46 17.00 -1.67
CA THR A 151 3.42 16.05 -2.27
C THR A 151 3.42 16.17 -3.78
N ALA A 152 2.25 16.22 -4.42
CA ALA A 152 2.13 16.39 -5.86
C ALA A 152 2.79 17.68 -6.34
N ALA A 153 2.59 18.79 -5.63
CA ALA A 153 3.22 20.07 -5.95
C ALA A 153 4.75 20.03 -5.80
N GLU A 154 5.27 19.40 -4.75
CA GLU A 154 6.69 19.24 -4.51
C GLU A 154 7.38 18.37 -5.56
N MET A 155 6.77 17.24 -5.93
CA MET A 155 7.30 16.32 -6.94
C MET A 155 7.35 16.94 -8.34
N ARG A 156 6.45 17.89 -8.66
CA ARG A 156 6.51 18.64 -9.93
C ARG A 156 7.62 19.69 -9.97
N ALA A 157 8.06 20.16 -8.82
CA ALA A 157 9.09 21.21 -8.72
C ALA A 157 10.51 20.64 -8.78
N GLN A 158 10.66 19.33 -8.72
CA GLN A 158 11.95 18.61 -8.83
C GLN A 158 12.26 18.26 -10.28
#